data_7d295726280385e9c0f01be7baece1f2
#
_entry.id   7d295726280385e9c0f01be7baece1f2
#
_cell.length_a   1.000
_cell.length_b   1.000
_cell.length_c   1.000
_cell.angle_alpha   90.00
_cell.angle_beta   90.00
_cell.angle_gamma   90.00
#
_symmetry.space_group_name_H-M   'P 1'
#
loop_
_entity.id
_entity.type
_entity.pdbx_description
1 polymer ?
#
loop_
_entity_poly.entity_id
_entity_poly.type
_entity_poly.pdbx_seq_one_letter_code
_entity_poly.pdbx_strand_id
1 'polypeptide(L)'
;MKKQLLCLIAALVLLLGLCVSALAYDSAHVFDDAQLLSEDEIGALEARCQEAEDTFGCGVYIVTTDDYSLYDGAESIEAFTEKFFLDYDLGTGEAQNGILLARSMAERDYDLCAHGETGHRAFTDYGKGVSQIATPIPR
;
A
#
# COMPACT_ATOMS: atom_id res chain seq x y z
N MET A 1 -36.27 -37.67 6.59
CA MET A 1 -36.47 -36.27 6.24
C MET A 1 -35.74 -35.28 7.16
N LYS A 2 -35.82 -35.41 8.46
CA LYS A 2 -35.11 -34.47 9.38
C LYS A 2 -33.60 -34.53 9.29
N LYS A 3 -32.98 -35.68 9.04
CA LYS A 3 -31.54 -35.85 8.90
C LYS A 3 -31.01 -35.25 7.58
N GLN A 4 -31.76 -35.33 6.50
CA GLN A 4 -31.41 -34.76 5.20
C GLN A 4 -31.52 -33.23 5.21
N LEU A 5 -32.51 -32.70 5.91
CA LEU A 5 -32.67 -31.25 6.10
C LEU A 5 -31.54 -30.68 6.96
N LEU A 6 -31.10 -31.40 7.99
CA LEU A 6 -29.98 -31.00 8.85
C LEU A 6 -28.65 -30.97 8.08
N CYS A 7 -28.42 -31.96 7.21
CA CYS A 7 -27.23 -31.99 6.34
C CYS A 7 -27.24 -30.86 5.32
N LEU A 8 -28.39 -30.48 4.77
CA LEU A 8 -28.53 -29.36 3.83
C LEU A 8 -28.28 -28.02 4.52
N ILE A 9 -28.74 -27.83 5.74
CA ILE A 9 -28.50 -26.62 6.53
C ILE A 9 -27.02 -26.52 6.90
N ALA A 10 -26.38 -27.62 7.31
CA ALA A 10 -24.98 -27.66 7.64
C ALA A 10 -24.10 -27.36 6.42
N ALA A 11 -24.42 -27.87 5.23
CA ALA A 11 -23.73 -27.58 3.99
C ALA A 11 -23.89 -26.10 3.57
N LEU A 12 -25.08 -25.53 3.76
CA LEU A 12 -25.35 -24.12 3.46
C LEU A 12 -24.59 -23.18 4.39
N VAL A 13 -24.48 -23.52 5.68
CA VAL A 13 -23.69 -22.73 6.66
C VAL A 13 -22.19 -22.81 6.34
N LEU A 14 -21.70 -23.98 5.91
CA LEU A 14 -20.31 -24.13 5.48
C LEU A 14 -19.98 -23.31 4.19
N LEU A 15 -20.92 -23.28 3.23
CA LEU A 15 -20.75 -22.47 2.01
C LEU A 15 -20.78 -20.96 2.31
N LEU A 16 -21.59 -20.51 3.25
CA LEU A 16 -21.66 -19.11 3.68
C LEU A 16 -20.41 -18.68 4.46
N GLY A 17 -19.76 -19.62 5.17
CA GLY A 17 -18.51 -19.33 5.91
C GLY A 17 -17.29 -19.14 5.03
N LEU A 18 -17.31 -19.62 3.77
CA LEU A 18 -16.18 -19.47 2.82
C LEU A 18 -16.20 -18.16 2.03
N CYS A 19 -17.31 -17.41 2.07
CA CYS A 19 -17.44 -16.16 1.31
C CYS A 19 -16.90 -14.91 2.02
N VAL A 20 -16.44 -14.99 3.27
CA VAL A 20 -16.00 -13.80 4.03
C VAL A 20 -14.54 -13.39 3.74
N SER A 21 -13.78 -14.26 3.08
CA SER A 21 -12.36 -13.97 2.80
C SER A 21 -12.11 -13.17 1.50
N ALA A 22 -13.13 -12.91 0.70
CA ALA A 22 -12.96 -12.26 -0.61
C ALA A 22 -13.22 -10.75 -0.61
N LEU A 23 -13.63 -10.15 0.51
CA LEU A 23 -14.00 -8.73 0.58
C LEU A 23 -12.92 -7.83 1.21
N ALA A 24 -11.75 -8.38 1.56
CA ALA A 24 -10.70 -7.62 2.25
C ALA A 24 -9.63 -7.03 1.31
N TYR A 25 -9.79 -7.17 -0.02
CA TYR A 25 -8.73 -6.78 -0.97
C TYR A 25 -8.96 -5.43 -1.70
N ASP A 26 -10.08 -4.75 -1.43
CA ASP A 26 -10.44 -3.52 -2.16
C ASP A 26 -9.80 -2.22 -1.59
N SER A 27 -8.98 -2.33 -0.56
CA SER A 27 -8.30 -1.17 0.03
C SER A 27 -6.86 -1.49 0.47
N ALA A 28 -6.14 -2.28 -0.31
CA ALA A 28 -4.75 -2.60 0.00
C ALA A 28 -3.86 -1.37 -0.12
N HIS A 29 -3.13 -1.06 0.94
CA HIS A 29 -2.11 -0.01 0.99
C HIS A 29 -0.70 -0.58 0.88
N VAL A 30 -0.53 -1.88 1.15
CA VAL A 30 0.77 -2.56 1.17
C VAL A 30 0.82 -3.63 0.10
N PHE A 31 1.71 -3.47 -0.86
CA PHE A 31 1.95 -4.37 -1.98
C PHE A 31 3.34 -4.99 -1.81
N ASP A 32 3.42 -6.10 -1.11
CA ASP A 32 4.70 -6.74 -0.76
C ASP A 32 5.06 -7.87 -1.73
N ASP A 33 5.31 -7.53 -2.99
CA ASP A 33 5.66 -8.49 -4.03
C ASP A 33 7.03 -9.15 -3.78
N ALA A 34 7.95 -8.44 -3.15
CA ALA A 34 9.26 -8.98 -2.77
C ALA A 34 9.22 -9.88 -1.52
N GLN A 35 8.06 -10.03 -0.89
CA GLN A 35 7.86 -10.88 0.30
C GLN A 35 8.83 -10.56 1.45
N LEU A 36 9.01 -9.27 1.73
CA LEU A 36 9.91 -8.78 2.79
C LEU A 36 9.24 -8.76 4.16
N LEU A 37 7.91 -8.74 4.18
CA LEU A 37 7.12 -8.53 5.38
C LEU A 37 6.37 -9.81 5.77
N SER A 38 6.19 -10.02 7.06
CA SER A 38 5.28 -11.04 7.57
C SER A 38 3.82 -10.59 7.45
N GLU A 39 2.87 -11.51 7.54
CA GLU A 39 1.43 -11.19 7.53
C GLU A 39 1.06 -10.22 8.67
N ASP A 40 1.64 -10.38 9.84
CA ASP A 40 1.41 -9.49 10.99
C ASP A 40 1.94 -8.08 10.73
N GLU A 41 3.10 -7.95 10.09
CA GLU A 41 3.68 -6.66 9.70
C GLU A 41 2.85 -5.98 8.62
N ILE A 42 2.38 -6.73 7.62
CA ILE A 42 1.46 -6.20 6.59
C ILE A 42 0.18 -5.68 7.24
N GLY A 43 -0.44 -6.47 8.12
CA GLY A 43 -1.64 -6.07 8.84
C GLY A 43 -1.46 -4.81 9.69
N ALA A 44 -0.34 -4.69 10.37
CA ALA A 44 -0.01 -3.51 11.17
C ALA A 44 0.23 -2.27 10.30
N LEU A 45 0.90 -2.41 9.18
CA LEU A 45 1.12 -1.32 8.21
C LEU A 45 -0.17 -0.89 7.53
N GLU A 46 -1.02 -1.85 7.10
CA GLU A 46 -2.34 -1.56 6.54
C GLU A 46 -3.18 -0.72 7.48
N ALA A 47 -3.23 -1.08 8.76
CA ALA A 47 -3.99 -0.33 9.77
C ALA A 47 -3.47 1.11 9.93
N ARG A 48 -2.17 1.31 9.90
CA ARG A 48 -1.54 2.64 9.99
C ARG A 48 -1.77 3.48 8.74
N CYS A 49 -1.68 2.86 7.57
CA CYS A 49 -1.96 3.54 6.29
C CYS A 49 -3.43 3.98 6.23
N GLN A 50 -4.35 3.12 6.66
CA GLN A 50 -5.77 3.45 6.73
C GLN A 50 -6.04 4.60 7.73
N GLU A 51 -5.43 4.56 8.89
CA GLU A 51 -5.54 5.64 9.90
C GLU A 51 -5.04 6.98 9.35
N ALA A 52 -3.93 6.97 8.63
CA ALA A 52 -3.38 8.16 7.99
C ALA A 52 -4.32 8.71 6.90
N GLU A 53 -4.87 7.84 6.07
CA GLU A 53 -5.84 8.21 5.05
C GLU A 53 -7.10 8.84 5.67
N ASP A 54 -7.66 8.21 6.70
CA ASP A 54 -8.85 8.70 7.41
C ASP A 54 -8.59 10.04 8.10
N THR A 55 -7.40 10.25 8.63
CA THR A 55 -7.03 11.45 9.39
C THR A 55 -6.69 12.63 8.49
N PHE A 56 -5.95 12.39 7.40
CA PHE A 56 -5.36 13.44 6.57
C PHE A 56 -5.99 13.58 5.18
N GLY A 57 -6.87 12.65 4.77
CA GLY A 57 -7.42 12.62 3.42
C GLY A 57 -6.36 12.41 2.34
N CYS A 58 -5.29 11.69 2.68
CA CYS A 58 -4.16 11.39 1.81
C CYS A 58 -3.84 9.91 1.93
N GLY A 59 -3.92 9.17 0.82
CA GLY A 59 -3.58 7.75 0.80
C GLY A 59 -2.08 7.56 1.03
N VAL A 60 -1.72 6.56 1.82
CA VAL A 60 -0.32 6.17 2.06
C VAL A 60 -0.15 4.74 1.63
N TYR A 61 0.78 4.50 0.73
CA TYR A 61 0.99 3.19 0.10
C TYR A 61 2.45 2.77 0.17
N ILE A 62 2.66 1.47 0.19
CA ILE A 62 3.99 0.85 0.18
C ILE A 62 4.00 -0.24 -0.88
N VAL A 63 5.00 -0.24 -1.75
CA VAL A 63 5.25 -1.32 -2.70
C VAL A 63 6.67 -1.82 -2.56
N THR A 64 6.83 -3.13 -2.51
CA THR A 64 8.13 -3.79 -2.62
C THR A 64 8.15 -4.65 -3.88
N THR A 65 9.27 -4.68 -4.57
CA THR A 65 9.46 -5.52 -5.75
C THR A 65 10.86 -6.12 -5.74
N ASP A 66 11.02 -7.31 -6.32
CA ASP A 66 12.34 -7.88 -6.49
C ASP A 66 13.18 -7.09 -7.49
N ASP A 67 12.57 -6.65 -8.59
CA ASP A 67 13.24 -5.95 -9.68
C ASP A 67 12.24 -5.05 -10.41
N TYR A 68 12.38 -3.74 -10.27
CA TYR A 68 11.49 -2.78 -10.93
C TYR A 68 11.63 -2.78 -12.45
N SER A 69 12.78 -3.20 -12.99
CA SER A 69 13.02 -3.21 -14.43
C SER A 69 12.13 -4.23 -15.17
N LEU A 70 11.56 -5.19 -14.44
CA LEU A 70 10.59 -6.14 -14.97
C LEU A 70 9.18 -5.54 -15.11
N TYR A 71 8.95 -4.37 -14.52
CA TYR A 71 7.68 -3.67 -14.66
C TYR A 71 7.65 -2.87 -15.96
N ASP A 72 6.62 -3.07 -16.75
CA ASP A 72 6.50 -2.53 -18.10
C ASP A 72 6.74 -1.01 -18.17
N GLY A 73 7.75 -0.61 -18.96
CA GLY A 73 8.12 0.80 -19.17
C GLY A 73 8.86 1.47 -18.02
N ALA A 74 9.25 0.75 -16.99
CA ALA A 74 10.03 1.30 -15.88
C ALA A 74 11.53 1.31 -16.21
N GLU A 75 12.07 2.48 -16.50
CA GLU A 75 13.50 2.69 -16.77
C GLU A 75 14.29 3.12 -15.52
N SER A 76 13.59 3.51 -14.46
CA SER A 76 14.15 3.90 -13.17
C SER A 76 13.16 3.60 -12.03
N ILE A 77 13.62 3.68 -10.79
CA ILE A 77 12.75 3.48 -9.63
C ILE A 77 11.66 4.57 -9.57
N GLU A 78 11.98 5.80 -9.95
CA GLU A 78 11.02 6.90 -9.99
C GLU A 78 9.94 6.64 -11.05
N ALA A 79 10.35 6.19 -12.25
CA ALA A 79 9.41 5.84 -13.31
C ALA A 79 8.50 4.67 -12.91
N PHE A 80 9.05 3.68 -12.22
CA PHE A 80 8.28 2.57 -11.65
C PHE A 80 7.27 3.07 -10.62
N THR A 81 7.71 3.91 -9.68
CA THR A 81 6.86 4.40 -8.59
C THR A 81 5.68 5.20 -9.13
N GLU A 82 5.94 6.12 -10.05
CA GLU A 82 4.89 6.93 -10.68
C GLU A 82 3.93 6.07 -11.50
N LYS A 83 4.47 5.16 -12.32
CA LYS A 83 3.65 4.27 -13.14
C LYS A 83 2.80 3.34 -12.28
N PHE A 84 3.35 2.77 -11.23
CA PHE A 84 2.62 1.93 -10.29
C PHE A 84 1.46 2.69 -9.64
N PHE A 85 1.71 3.92 -9.19
CA PHE A 85 0.69 4.77 -8.58
C PHE A 85 -0.50 5.01 -9.53
N LEU A 86 -0.22 5.29 -10.78
CA LEU A 86 -1.25 5.56 -11.80
C LEU A 86 -1.96 4.28 -12.27
N ASP A 87 -1.23 3.20 -12.51
CA ASP A 87 -1.79 1.93 -13.02
C ASP A 87 -2.73 1.27 -12.00
N TYR A 88 -2.45 1.42 -10.70
CA TYR A 88 -3.30 0.92 -9.63
C TYR A 88 -4.35 1.94 -9.14
N ASP A 89 -4.46 3.08 -9.80
CA ASP A 89 -5.40 4.16 -9.47
C ASP A 89 -5.35 4.52 -7.97
N LEU A 90 -4.15 4.68 -7.46
CA LEU A 90 -3.91 5.01 -6.05
C LEU A 90 -4.25 6.47 -5.75
N GLY A 91 -4.38 6.78 -4.47
CA GLY A 91 -4.74 8.11 -4.00
C GLY A 91 -6.22 8.28 -3.67
N THR A 92 -6.54 9.35 -3.00
CA THR A 92 -7.88 9.67 -2.52
C THR A 92 -8.47 10.87 -3.26
N GLY A 93 -9.77 10.82 -3.55
CA GLY A 93 -10.49 11.89 -4.22
C GLY A 93 -10.11 12.08 -5.69
N GLU A 94 -10.69 13.06 -6.36
CA GLU A 94 -10.46 13.35 -7.77
C GLU A 94 -9.01 13.78 -8.06
N ALA A 95 -8.34 14.39 -7.09
CA ALA A 95 -6.95 14.82 -7.21
C ALA A 95 -5.93 13.71 -6.95
N GLN A 96 -6.38 12.48 -6.67
CA GLN A 96 -5.53 11.34 -6.33
C GLN A 96 -4.47 11.70 -5.28
N ASN A 97 -4.90 12.27 -4.15
CA ASN A 97 -4.01 12.65 -3.08
C ASN A 97 -3.39 11.40 -2.43
N GLY A 98 -2.09 11.26 -2.52
CA GLY A 98 -1.41 10.08 -2.00
C GLY A 98 0.10 10.18 -2.00
N ILE A 99 0.70 9.30 -1.24
CA ILE A 99 2.14 9.09 -1.13
C ILE A 99 2.41 7.60 -1.33
N LEU A 100 3.35 7.26 -2.19
CA LEU A 100 3.78 5.89 -2.42
C LEU A 100 5.28 5.75 -2.15
N LEU A 101 5.63 4.87 -1.23
CA LEU A 101 7.00 4.41 -1.01
C LEU A 101 7.23 3.12 -1.80
N ALA A 102 8.17 3.15 -2.72
CA ALA A 102 8.61 2.00 -3.49
C ALA A 102 10.00 1.54 -3.09
N ARG A 103 10.22 0.23 -3.06
CA ARG A 103 11.53 -0.38 -2.83
C ARG A 103 11.77 -1.51 -3.81
N SER A 104 12.94 -1.49 -4.48
CA SER A 104 13.43 -2.58 -5.32
C SER A 104 14.62 -3.28 -4.67
N MET A 105 14.61 -4.60 -4.69
CA MET A 105 15.64 -5.40 -4.03
C MET A 105 16.85 -5.64 -4.91
N ALA A 106 16.68 -5.87 -6.21
CA ALA A 106 17.77 -6.13 -7.14
C ALA A 106 18.72 -4.93 -7.24
N GLU A 107 18.18 -3.74 -7.39
CA GLU A 107 18.95 -2.50 -7.51
C GLU A 107 19.29 -1.90 -6.15
N ARG A 108 18.66 -2.37 -5.06
CA ARG A 108 18.76 -1.80 -3.70
C ARG A 108 18.40 -0.33 -3.66
N ASP A 109 17.39 0.02 -4.44
CA ASP A 109 16.94 1.39 -4.62
C ASP A 109 15.56 1.60 -4.02
N TYR A 110 15.22 2.84 -3.76
CA TYR A 110 13.90 3.23 -3.27
C TYR A 110 13.51 4.60 -3.81
N ASP A 111 12.22 4.85 -3.88
CA ASP A 111 11.66 6.15 -4.22
C ASP A 111 10.42 6.45 -3.39
N LEU A 112 10.15 7.72 -3.21
CA LEU A 112 8.96 8.22 -2.55
C LEU A 112 8.29 9.27 -3.45
N CYS A 113 7.19 8.92 -4.07
CA CYS A 113 6.40 9.86 -4.85
C CYS A 113 5.20 10.40 -4.07
N ALA A 114 4.82 11.62 -4.39
CA ALA A 114 3.65 12.28 -3.83
C ALA A 114 2.76 12.81 -4.95
N HIS A 115 1.48 12.55 -4.84
CA HIS A 115 0.45 12.98 -5.78
C HIS A 115 -0.60 13.85 -5.10
N GLY A 116 -1.19 14.76 -5.90
CA GLY A 116 -2.19 15.69 -5.44
C GLY A 116 -1.65 16.77 -4.49
N GLU A 117 -2.45 17.77 -4.21
CA GLU A 117 -2.04 18.91 -3.38
C GLU A 117 -1.71 18.48 -1.94
N THR A 118 -2.54 17.61 -1.37
CA THR A 118 -2.34 17.13 0.00
C THR A 118 -1.11 16.25 0.12
N GLY A 119 -0.85 15.36 -0.85
CA GLY A 119 0.34 14.53 -0.89
C GLY A 119 1.62 15.37 -0.99
N HIS A 120 1.65 16.33 -1.90
CA HIS A 120 2.79 17.23 -2.06
C HIS A 120 3.03 18.10 -0.81
N ARG A 121 1.98 18.60 -0.20
CA ARG A 121 2.10 19.41 1.02
C ARG A 121 2.66 18.60 2.19
N ALA A 122 2.11 17.41 2.43
CA ALA A 122 2.56 16.52 3.49
C ALA A 122 4.03 16.13 3.31
N PHE A 123 4.43 15.77 2.09
CA PHE A 123 5.81 15.42 1.78
C PHE A 123 6.76 16.62 1.94
N THR A 124 6.39 17.79 1.43
CA THR A 124 7.24 18.98 1.49
C THR A 124 7.43 19.44 2.94
N ASP A 125 6.37 19.46 3.73
CA ASP A 125 6.44 19.87 5.14
C ASP A 125 7.23 18.86 5.97
N TYR A 126 7.05 17.57 5.72
CA TYR A 126 7.85 16.51 6.35
C TYR A 126 9.32 16.57 5.91
N GLY A 127 9.57 16.72 4.62
CA GLY A 127 10.93 16.85 4.07
C GLY A 127 11.69 18.06 4.62
N LYS A 128 11.02 19.19 4.81
CA LYS A 128 11.60 20.36 5.48
C LYS A 128 11.89 20.07 6.96
N GLY A 129 11.01 19.38 7.65
CA GLY A 129 11.22 18.96 9.03
C GLY A 129 12.44 18.04 9.19
N VAL A 130 12.57 17.06 8.31
CA VAL A 130 13.72 16.12 8.33
C VAL A 130 15.03 16.82 7.99
N SER A 131 15.02 17.76 7.05
CA SER A 131 16.24 18.53 6.73
C SER A 131 16.69 19.44 7.87
N GLN A 132 15.77 19.89 8.71
CA GLN A 132 16.10 20.67 9.90
C GLN A 132 16.60 19.79 11.07
N ILE A 133 16.17 18.54 11.11
CA ILE A 133 16.63 17.57 12.13
C ILE A 133 17.98 16.98 11.76
N ALA A 134 18.30 16.92 10.48
CA ALA A 134 19.62 16.52 9.98
C ALA A 134 20.67 17.65 10.14
N THR A 135 20.73 18.25 11.32
CA THR A 135 21.92 18.99 11.70
C THR A 135 23.09 18.02 11.76
N PRO A 136 24.19 18.27 11.05
CA PRO A 136 25.34 17.37 11.11
C PRO A 136 25.78 17.24 12.56
N ILE A 137 25.84 15.99 13.02
CA ILE A 137 26.45 15.70 14.31
C ILE A 137 27.87 16.29 14.26
N PRO A 138 28.21 17.22 15.14
CA PRO A 138 29.55 17.76 15.16
C PRO A 138 30.55 16.64 15.40
N ARG A 139 31.50 16.51 14.50
CA ARG A 139 32.57 15.52 14.60
C ARG A 139 33.53 15.86 15.72
#